data_be740cff143627add4d7270d5370b174
#
_entry.id   be740cff143627add4d7270d5370b174
#
_cell.length_a   1.000
_cell.length_b   1.000
_cell.length_c   1.000
_cell.angle_alpha   90.00
_cell.angle_beta   90.00
_cell.angle_gamma   90.00
#
_symmetry.space_group_name_H-M   'P 1'
#
loop_
_entity.id
_entity.type
_entity.pdbx_description
1 polymer ?
#
loop_
_entity_poly.entity_id
_entity_poly.type
_entity_poly.pdbx_seq_one_letter_code
_entity_poly.pdbx_strand_id
1 'polypeptide(L)'
;MKIALLLRGHVRDSLFSNDLHDLVKRLYELYSVDLFIHTWNVVSSGGGHREIRENLTPVTDLVLQNYFGDIECLKKFIVEDMNQIELVGSWEGFVCGTGQPKQAWKNYWYGQWRLLGVVQGLDYDYVINMRFDLLEFERYLLFKRIGFLSDSLEEKLLLSDLLKRISAGLALQGRILLRYDRLEFGIDNCMIGPPSLMMTLISKFHFELDAICSTWPNVSSHEFLVFHVNENLL
;
A
#
# COMPACT_ATOMS: atom_id res chain seq x y z
N MET A 1 -14.77 -16.73 -0.70
CA MET A 1 -14.17 -15.50 -0.15
C MET A 1 -13.78 -14.63 -1.32
N LYS A 2 -14.38 -13.45 -1.43
CA LYS A 2 -14.15 -12.48 -2.49
C LYS A 2 -13.30 -11.34 -1.97
N ILE A 3 -12.21 -11.02 -2.63
CA ILE A 3 -11.19 -10.09 -2.14
C ILE A 3 -11.02 -8.92 -3.10
N ALA A 4 -11.02 -7.68 -2.59
CA ALA A 4 -10.54 -6.52 -3.33
C ALA A 4 -9.04 -6.35 -3.05
N LEU A 5 -8.22 -6.51 -4.09
CA LEU A 5 -6.78 -6.22 -4.04
C LEU A 5 -6.56 -4.79 -4.54
N LEU A 6 -6.08 -3.94 -3.66
CA LEU A 6 -5.80 -2.54 -3.93
C LEU A 6 -4.29 -2.33 -4.05
N LEU A 7 -3.79 -2.03 -5.24
CA LEU A 7 -2.41 -1.58 -5.48
C LEU A 7 -2.37 -0.06 -5.55
N ARG A 8 -1.45 0.55 -4.80
CA ARG A 8 -1.42 1.99 -4.67
C ARG A 8 -0.03 2.61 -4.56
N GLY A 9 0.05 3.90 -4.89
CA GLY A 9 1.26 4.70 -4.81
C GLY A 9 2.02 4.77 -6.13
N HIS A 10 3.22 5.31 -6.11
CA HIS A 10 4.09 5.33 -7.28
C HIS A 10 4.50 3.92 -7.72
N VAL A 11 4.52 3.67 -9.02
CA VAL A 11 4.92 2.36 -9.57
C VAL A 11 6.41 2.08 -9.38
N ARG A 12 7.27 3.12 -9.36
CA ARG A 12 8.72 3.01 -9.21
C ARG A 12 9.30 1.95 -10.15
N ASP A 13 10.16 1.07 -9.63
CA ASP A 13 10.79 0.00 -10.40
C ASP A 13 9.92 -1.28 -10.47
N SER A 14 8.77 -1.29 -9.82
CA SER A 14 7.92 -2.50 -9.66
C SER A 14 7.37 -3.06 -10.98
N LEU A 15 7.34 -2.26 -12.05
CA LEU A 15 6.90 -2.71 -13.37
C LEU A 15 8.05 -3.15 -14.28
N PHE A 16 9.31 -3.12 -13.81
CA PHE A 16 10.47 -3.57 -14.58
C PHE A 16 10.78 -5.07 -14.43
N SER A 17 10.18 -5.73 -13.45
CA SER A 17 10.22 -7.18 -13.25
C SER A 17 8.82 -7.77 -13.28
N ASN A 18 8.73 -9.09 -13.38
CA ASN A 18 7.44 -9.79 -13.32
C ASN A 18 7.00 -10.11 -11.88
N ASP A 19 7.79 -9.79 -10.85
CA ASP A 19 7.56 -10.21 -9.47
C ASP A 19 6.17 -9.80 -8.95
N LEU A 20 5.78 -8.54 -9.20
CA LEU A 20 4.48 -8.02 -8.78
C LEU A 20 3.34 -8.65 -9.60
N HIS A 21 3.54 -8.83 -10.89
CA HIS A 21 2.60 -9.55 -11.75
C HIS A 21 2.37 -10.97 -11.25
N ASP A 22 3.43 -11.72 -10.96
CA ASP A 22 3.38 -13.09 -10.47
C ASP A 22 2.72 -13.18 -9.09
N LEU A 23 2.96 -12.21 -8.20
CA LEU A 23 2.26 -12.11 -6.93
C LEU A 23 0.73 -11.95 -7.15
N VAL A 24 0.33 -11.01 -8.00
CA VAL A 24 -1.10 -10.75 -8.29
C VAL A 24 -1.74 -11.98 -8.93
N LYS A 25 -1.07 -12.59 -9.88
CA LYS A 25 -1.52 -13.83 -10.54
C LYS A 25 -1.70 -14.97 -9.54
N ARG A 26 -0.74 -15.17 -8.63
CA ARG A 26 -0.86 -16.18 -7.56
C ARG A 26 -2.01 -15.89 -6.59
N LEU A 27 -2.23 -14.64 -6.24
CA LEU A 27 -3.39 -14.27 -5.41
C LEU A 27 -4.71 -14.55 -6.14
N TYR A 28 -4.76 -14.28 -7.44
CA TYR A 28 -5.92 -14.59 -8.27
C TYR A 28 -6.18 -16.11 -8.39
N GLU A 29 -5.12 -16.93 -8.55
CA GLU A 29 -5.22 -18.39 -8.59
C GLU A 29 -5.68 -19.01 -7.25
N LEU A 30 -5.29 -18.41 -6.11
CA LEU A 30 -5.61 -18.94 -4.78
C LEU A 30 -6.94 -18.44 -4.23
N TYR A 31 -7.38 -17.26 -4.63
CA TYR A 31 -8.53 -16.57 -4.08
C TYR A 31 -9.36 -15.93 -5.19
N SER A 32 -10.64 -15.63 -4.92
CA SER A 32 -11.47 -14.81 -5.82
C SER A 32 -11.07 -13.34 -5.63
N VAL A 33 -10.07 -12.88 -6.38
CA VAL A 33 -9.47 -11.54 -6.27
C VAL A 33 -9.91 -10.67 -7.43
N ASP A 34 -10.37 -9.46 -7.15
CA ASP A 34 -10.52 -8.37 -8.11
C ASP A 34 -9.46 -7.29 -7.83
N LEU A 35 -8.70 -6.91 -8.85
CA LEU A 35 -7.60 -5.95 -8.78
C LEU A 35 -8.06 -4.54 -9.11
N PHE A 36 -7.74 -3.61 -8.23
CA PHE A 36 -7.94 -2.16 -8.37
C PHE A 36 -6.63 -1.44 -8.17
N ILE A 37 -6.33 -0.47 -9.01
CA ILE A 37 -5.05 0.24 -9.02
C ILE A 37 -5.27 1.74 -8.90
N HIS A 38 -4.53 2.39 -8.00
CA HIS A 38 -4.34 3.84 -8.00
C HIS A 38 -2.85 4.15 -8.06
N THR A 39 -2.47 4.97 -9.04
CA THR A 39 -1.09 5.45 -9.14
C THR A 39 -1.05 6.90 -9.64
N TRP A 40 0.12 7.46 -9.53
CA TRP A 40 0.41 8.79 -10.05
C TRP A 40 0.84 8.71 -11.51
N ASN A 41 0.62 9.79 -12.25
CA ASN A 41 0.94 9.91 -13.68
C ASN A 41 2.43 9.89 -14.01
N VAL A 42 3.30 9.72 -12.99
CA VAL A 42 4.76 9.57 -13.12
C VAL A 42 5.28 8.39 -12.31
N VAL A 43 6.38 7.81 -12.74
CA VAL A 43 7.02 6.64 -12.12
C VAL A 43 7.38 6.90 -10.66
N SER A 44 8.01 8.04 -10.36
CA SER A 44 8.28 8.48 -8.98
C SER A 44 8.43 10.00 -8.91
N SER A 45 7.94 10.58 -7.81
CA SER A 45 8.23 11.96 -7.43
C SER A 45 9.23 11.98 -6.27
N GLY A 46 10.18 12.91 -6.26
CA GLY A 46 11.25 13.01 -5.29
C GLY A 46 10.86 13.42 -3.86
N GLY A 47 9.57 13.47 -3.52
CA GLY A 47 9.05 14.13 -2.30
C GLY A 47 8.98 13.30 -1.01
N GLY A 48 9.63 12.14 -0.91
CA GLY A 48 9.62 11.30 0.30
C GLY A 48 10.81 11.53 1.22
N HIS A 49 10.76 10.99 2.45
CA HIS A 49 11.90 11.01 3.39
C HIS A 49 13.07 10.09 2.96
N ARG A 50 12.86 9.24 1.94
CA ARG A 50 13.90 8.44 1.30
C ARG A 50 14.45 9.25 0.12
N GLU A 51 15.75 9.18 -0.12
CA GLU A 51 16.37 9.69 -1.34
C GLU A 51 15.94 8.85 -2.55
N ILE A 52 14.70 9.01 -2.96
CA ILE A 52 14.17 8.39 -4.17
C ILE A 52 14.46 9.34 -5.31
N ARG A 53 15.16 8.85 -6.31
CA ARG A 53 15.38 9.62 -7.54
C ARG A 53 14.03 9.93 -8.18
N GLU A 54 13.85 11.19 -8.51
CA GLU A 54 12.73 11.61 -9.33
C GLU A 54 12.81 10.92 -10.69
N ASN A 55 11.71 10.36 -11.14
CA ASN A 55 11.55 9.77 -12.46
C ASN A 55 10.20 10.21 -13.02
N LEU A 56 10.22 11.21 -13.88
CA LEU A 56 9.04 11.82 -14.48
C LEU A 56 8.53 11.07 -15.72
N THR A 57 9.04 9.88 -15.99
CA THR A 57 8.50 9.03 -17.06
C THR A 57 7.00 8.83 -16.85
N PRO A 58 6.17 9.12 -17.87
CA PRO A 58 4.72 9.02 -17.71
C PRO A 58 4.26 7.60 -17.43
N VAL A 59 3.38 7.47 -16.45
CA VAL A 59 2.59 6.27 -16.20
C VAL A 59 1.19 6.52 -16.76
N THR A 60 0.75 5.64 -17.65
CA THR A 60 -0.54 5.74 -18.32
C THR A 60 -1.35 4.47 -18.12
N ASP A 61 -2.64 4.55 -18.40
CA ASP A 61 -3.55 3.41 -18.43
C ASP A 61 -2.98 2.26 -19.29
N LEU A 62 -2.39 2.60 -20.44
CA LEU A 62 -1.80 1.63 -21.35
C LEU A 62 -0.61 0.88 -20.73
N VAL A 63 0.23 1.57 -19.94
CA VAL A 63 1.35 0.94 -19.22
C VAL A 63 0.83 -0.11 -18.24
N LEU A 64 -0.18 0.24 -17.45
CA LEU A 64 -0.81 -0.66 -16.49
C LEU A 64 -1.54 -1.82 -17.18
N GLN A 65 -2.24 -1.53 -18.26
CA GLN A 65 -2.93 -2.55 -19.06
C GLN A 65 -1.96 -3.52 -19.72
N ASN A 66 -0.83 -3.07 -20.20
CA ASN A 66 0.20 -3.93 -20.77
C ASN A 66 0.85 -4.83 -19.71
N TYR A 67 0.98 -4.34 -18.47
CA TYR A 67 1.62 -5.10 -17.38
C TYR A 67 0.67 -6.12 -16.74
N PHE A 68 -0.61 -5.79 -16.53
CA PHE A 68 -1.58 -6.63 -15.83
C PHE A 68 -2.68 -7.20 -16.72
N GLY A 69 -2.73 -6.85 -18.00
CA GLY A 69 -3.90 -7.09 -18.86
C GLY A 69 -4.15 -8.56 -19.24
N ASP A 70 -3.19 -9.44 -19.01
CA ASP A 70 -3.35 -10.89 -19.15
C ASP A 70 -3.98 -11.53 -17.90
N ILE A 71 -4.14 -10.79 -16.80
CA ILE A 71 -4.78 -11.26 -15.58
C ILE A 71 -6.25 -10.80 -15.58
N GLU A 72 -7.19 -11.72 -15.68
CA GLU A 72 -8.63 -11.42 -15.75
C GLU A 72 -9.20 -10.69 -14.51
N CYS A 73 -8.43 -10.61 -13.42
CA CYS A 73 -8.86 -9.94 -12.20
C CYS A 73 -8.78 -8.41 -12.25
N LEU A 74 -8.15 -7.81 -13.24
CA LEU A 74 -8.04 -6.34 -13.38
C LEU A 74 -9.41 -5.72 -13.65
N LYS A 75 -9.91 -4.90 -12.71
CA LYS A 75 -11.23 -4.26 -12.80
C LYS A 75 -11.16 -2.77 -13.11
N LYS A 76 -10.24 -2.07 -12.48
CA LYS A 76 -10.12 -0.62 -12.64
C LYS A 76 -8.74 -0.13 -12.25
N PHE A 77 -8.27 0.88 -12.97
CA PHE A 77 -7.13 1.70 -12.58
C PHE A 77 -7.52 3.18 -12.59
N ILE A 78 -6.85 3.95 -11.74
CA ILE A 78 -6.96 5.40 -11.60
C ILE A 78 -5.55 5.94 -11.67
N VAL A 79 -5.26 6.73 -12.69
CA VAL A 79 -3.98 7.44 -12.84
C VAL A 79 -4.26 8.93 -12.67
N GLU A 80 -3.65 9.55 -11.65
CA GLU A 80 -3.91 10.96 -11.31
C GLU A 80 -2.60 11.76 -11.27
N ASP A 81 -2.69 13.05 -11.54
CA ASP A 81 -1.59 13.98 -11.34
C ASP A 81 -1.60 14.45 -9.88
N MET A 82 -0.53 14.10 -9.15
CA MET A 82 -0.38 14.46 -7.74
C MET A 82 -0.44 15.98 -7.48
N ASN A 83 -0.08 16.79 -8.49
CA ASN A 83 -0.11 18.25 -8.39
C ASN A 83 -1.50 18.85 -8.60
N GLN A 84 -2.46 18.06 -9.06
CA GLN A 84 -3.83 18.51 -9.35
C GLN A 84 -4.86 18.03 -8.31
N ILE A 85 -4.42 17.26 -7.31
CA ILE A 85 -5.31 16.81 -6.24
C ILE A 85 -5.43 17.86 -5.14
N GLU A 86 -6.60 17.92 -4.52
CA GLU A 86 -6.83 18.75 -3.35
C GLU A 86 -6.64 17.92 -2.07
N LEU A 87 -5.71 18.35 -1.22
CA LEU A 87 -5.42 17.71 0.07
C LEU A 87 -6.20 18.36 1.19
N VAL A 88 -6.78 17.55 2.08
CA VAL A 88 -7.56 18.02 3.22
C VAL A 88 -6.64 18.57 4.31
N GLY A 89 -6.92 19.78 4.81
CA GLY A 89 -6.21 20.42 5.92
C GLY A 89 -4.80 20.89 5.58
N SER A 90 -3.93 21.05 6.59
CA SER A 90 -2.56 21.52 6.41
C SER A 90 -1.65 20.43 5.84
N TRP A 91 -0.91 20.72 4.80
CA TRP A 91 0.06 19.81 4.17
C TRP A 91 1.53 20.18 4.47
N GLU A 92 1.75 21.27 5.19
CA GLU A 92 3.10 21.72 5.58
C GLU A 92 3.63 20.96 6.79
N GLY A 93 4.96 20.86 6.90
CA GLY A 93 5.65 20.23 8.02
C GLY A 93 5.68 18.71 7.98
N PHE A 94 5.81 18.12 9.17
CA PHE A 94 6.00 16.68 9.35
C PHE A 94 4.88 16.03 10.16
N VAL A 95 4.71 14.73 10.00
CA VAL A 95 3.72 13.93 10.72
C VAL A 95 4.21 13.72 12.15
N CYS A 96 3.49 14.26 13.14
CA CYS A 96 3.67 13.99 14.58
C CYS A 96 5.14 14.02 15.09
N GLY A 97 5.95 14.95 14.61
CA GLY A 97 7.37 15.05 14.99
C GLY A 97 8.29 13.99 14.35
N THR A 98 7.77 13.14 13.49
CA THR A 98 8.58 12.21 12.69
C THR A 98 9.27 12.95 11.53
N GLY A 99 10.25 12.30 10.87
CA GLY A 99 10.87 12.85 9.64
C GLY A 99 10.00 12.71 8.37
N GLN A 100 8.76 12.20 8.50
CA GLN A 100 7.88 11.98 7.35
C GLN A 100 7.19 13.29 6.94
N PRO A 101 7.39 13.81 5.71
CA PRO A 101 6.69 14.99 5.23
C PRO A 101 5.17 14.77 5.21
N LYS A 102 4.41 15.74 5.77
CA LYS A 102 2.96 15.64 5.88
C LYS A 102 2.28 15.55 4.51
N GLN A 103 2.76 16.31 3.51
CA GLN A 103 2.25 16.24 2.15
C GLN A 103 2.37 14.82 1.55
N ALA A 104 3.54 14.19 1.67
CA ALA A 104 3.74 12.83 1.16
C ALA A 104 2.82 11.81 1.85
N TRP A 105 2.58 12.00 3.16
CA TRP A 105 1.70 11.16 3.95
C TRP A 105 0.22 11.35 3.57
N LYS A 106 -0.21 12.59 3.30
CA LYS A 106 -1.55 12.89 2.81
C LYS A 106 -1.81 12.31 1.41
N ASN A 107 -0.85 12.44 0.49
CA ASN A 107 -0.90 11.81 -0.82
C ASN A 107 -1.05 10.28 -0.71
N TYR A 108 -0.31 9.68 0.22
CA TYR A 108 -0.37 8.25 0.50
C TYR A 108 -1.79 7.81 0.95
N TRP A 109 -2.44 8.54 1.87
CA TRP A 109 -3.78 8.21 2.34
C TRP A 109 -4.87 8.57 1.32
N TYR A 110 -4.67 9.63 0.54
CA TYR A 110 -5.55 10.00 -0.57
C TYR A 110 -5.70 8.86 -1.58
N GLY A 111 -4.62 8.30 -2.08
CA GLY A 111 -4.67 7.20 -3.06
C GLY A 111 -5.42 5.97 -2.53
N GLN A 112 -5.26 5.64 -1.25
CA GLN A 112 -6.00 4.55 -0.60
C GLN A 112 -7.50 4.86 -0.50
N TRP A 113 -7.84 6.09 -0.09
CA TRP A 113 -9.23 6.53 0.01
C TRP A 113 -9.92 6.52 -1.37
N ARG A 114 -9.23 6.95 -2.43
CA ARG A 114 -9.73 6.88 -3.82
C ARG A 114 -10.10 5.46 -4.22
N LEU A 115 -9.23 4.49 -3.93
CA LEU A 115 -9.50 3.07 -4.24
C LEU A 115 -10.64 2.48 -3.42
N LEU A 116 -10.70 2.79 -2.13
CA LEU A 116 -11.79 2.32 -1.29
C LEU A 116 -13.14 2.89 -1.74
N GLY A 117 -13.19 4.14 -2.21
CA GLY A 117 -14.40 4.71 -2.79
C GLY A 117 -14.89 3.95 -4.03
N VAL A 118 -13.99 3.30 -4.78
CA VAL A 118 -14.36 2.44 -5.93
C VAL A 118 -14.98 1.12 -5.50
N VAL A 119 -14.48 0.54 -4.41
CA VAL A 119 -14.96 -0.78 -3.92
C VAL A 119 -16.07 -0.68 -2.90
N GLN A 120 -16.37 0.51 -2.43
CA GLN A 120 -17.45 0.77 -1.47
C GLN A 120 -18.81 0.35 -2.05
N GLY A 121 -19.57 -0.42 -1.30
CA GLY A 121 -20.87 -0.95 -1.74
C GLY A 121 -20.80 -2.18 -2.65
N LEU A 122 -19.60 -2.65 -3.00
CA LEU A 122 -19.39 -3.93 -3.63
C LEU A 122 -19.25 -5.03 -2.57
N ASP A 123 -19.66 -6.25 -2.93
CA ASP A 123 -19.67 -7.39 -2.01
C ASP A 123 -18.31 -8.07 -1.96
N TYR A 124 -17.41 -7.53 -1.12
CA TYR A 124 -16.11 -8.11 -0.78
C TYR A 124 -16.06 -8.51 0.68
N ASP A 125 -15.50 -9.69 0.95
CA ASP A 125 -15.27 -10.19 2.30
C ASP A 125 -14.06 -9.49 2.93
N TYR A 126 -13.01 -9.22 2.12
CA TYR A 126 -11.75 -8.63 2.55
C TYR A 126 -11.19 -7.63 1.53
N VAL A 127 -10.38 -6.72 2.06
CA VAL A 127 -9.50 -5.84 1.30
C VAL A 127 -8.06 -6.18 1.63
N ILE A 128 -7.25 -6.40 0.61
CA ILE A 128 -5.78 -6.39 0.68
C ILE A 128 -5.32 -5.08 0.05
N ASN A 129 -4.69 -4.23 0.83
CA ASN A 129 -4.22 -2.92 0.39
C ASN A 129 -2.69 -2.89 0.46
N MET A 130 -2.02 -2.85 -0.67
CA MET A 130 -0.56 -2.91 -0.75
C MET A 130 0.01 -1.83 -1.67
N ARG A 131 1.28 -1.49 -1.41
CA ARG A 131 2.07 -0.60 -2.25
C ARG A 131 2.63 -1.36 -3.45
N PHE A 132 2.83 -0.65 -4.55
CA PHE A 132 3.55 -1.18 -5.71
C PHE A 132 4.95 -1.70 -5.35
N ASP A 133 5.70 -0.93 -4.56
CA ASP A 133 7.08 -1.22 -4.16
C ASP A 133 7.19 -2.18 -2.94
N LEU A 134 6.12 -2.92 -2.62
CA LEU A 134 6.11 -3.87 -1.50
C LEU A 134 7.23 -4.91 -1.65
N LEU A 135 7.38 -5.50 -2.82
CA LEU A 135 8.38 -6.55 -3.06
C LEU A 135 9.81 -6.05 -2.98
N GLU A 136 10.10 -4.82 -3.41
CA GLU A 136 11.41 -4.19 -3.26
C GLU A 136 11.80 -4.06 -1.78
N PHE A 137 10.85 -3.63 -0.96
CA PHE A 137 11.04 -3.51 0.47
C PHE A 137 11.23 -4.88 1.14
N GLU A 138 10.43 -5.88 0.76
CA GLU A 138 10.54 -7.25 1.26
C GLU A 138 11.90 -7.87 0.92
N ARG A 139 12.38 -7.67 -0.32
CA ARG A 139 13.70 -8.11 -0.78
C ARG A 139 14.82 -7.51 0.08
N TYR A 140 14.75 -6.22 0.37
CA TYR A 140 15.70 -5.56 1.26
C TYR A 140 15.69 -6.16 2.68
N LEU A 141 14.52 -6.48 3.24
CA LEU A 141 14.41 -7.12 4.56
C LEU A 141 14.94 -8.54 4.54
N LEU A 142 14.67 -9.30 3.50
CA LEU A 142 15.18 -10.65 3.32
C LEU A 142 16.72 -10.64 3.25
N PHE A 143 17.29 -9.76 2.44
CA PHE A 143 18.73 -9.55 2.35
C PHE A 143 19.37 -9.25 3.71
N LYS A 144 18.78 -8.34 4.49
CA LYS A 144 19.28 -8.03 5.84
C LYS A 144 19.26 -9.22 6.79
N ARG A 145 18.31 -10.15 6.60
CA ARG A 145 18.11 -11.29 7.49
C ARG A 145 19.01 -12.48 7.17
N ILE A 146 19.23 -12.79 5.91
CA ILE A 146 19.91 -14.02 5.46
C ILE A 146 21.04 -13.80 4.45
N GLY A 147 21.36 -12.55 4.09
CA GLY A 147 22.42 -12.24 3.13
C GLY A 147 22.03 -12.46 1.67
N PHE A 148 23.03 -12.52 0.81
CA PHE A 148 22.84 -12.73 -0.61
C PHE A 148 22.36 -14.15 -0.93
N LEU A 149 21.34 -14.23 -1.78
CA LEU A 149 20.83 -15.47 -2.35
C LEU A 149 20.94 -15.40 -3.88
N SER A 150 20.81 -16.54 -4.55
CA SER A 150 20.58 -16.53 -6.00
C SER A 150 19.17 -15.95 -6.26
N ASP A 151 19.03 -15.17 -7.35
CA ASP A 151 17.78 -14.48 -7.69
C ASP A 151 16.56 -15.41 -7.68
N SER A 152 16.68 -16.60 -8.25
CA SER A 152 15.57 -17.58 -8.30
C SER A 152 15.17 -18.14 -6.92
N LEU A 153 16.10 -18.23 -5.97
CA LEU A 153 15.81 -18.69 -4.62
C LEU A 153 15.22 -17.56 -3.78
N GLU A 154 15.76 -16.36 -3.94
CA GLU A 154 15.27 -15.15 -3.29
C GLU A 154 13.80 -14.89 -3.65
N GLU A 155 13.46 -14.91 -4.95
CA GLU A 155 12.11 -14.70 -5.45
C GLU A 155 11.13 -15.74 -4.89
N LYS A 156 11.47 -17.03 -4.93
CA LYS A 156 10.61 -18.09 -4.37
C LYS A 156 10.37 -17.94 -2.87
N LEU A 157 11.39 -17.60 -2.09
CA LEU A 157 11.27 -17.40 -0.65
C LEU A 157 10.42 -16.18 -0.35
N LEU A 158 10.66 -15.07 -1.06
CA LEU A 158 9.93 -13.82 -0.90
C LEU A 158 8.44 -14.00 -1.16
N LEU A 159 8.08 -14.59 -2.31
CA LEU A 159 6.70 -14.82 -2.70
C LEU A 159 6.00 -15.79 -1.73
N SER A 160 6.66 -16.91 -1.36
CA SER A 160 6.12 -17.88 -0.41
C SER A 160 5.84 -17.27 0.97
N ASP A 161 6.77 -16.47 1.50
CA ASP A 161 6.63 -15.84 2.81
C ASP A 161 5.52 -14.78 2.80
N LEU A 162 5.44 -13.98 1.74
CA LEU A 162 4.38 -12.98 1.57
C LEU A 162 2.99 -13.62 1.46
N LEU A 163 2.85 -14.68 0.66
CA LEU A 163 1.58 -15.42 0.53
C LEU A 163 1.14 -16.05 1.86
N LYS A 164 2.07 -16.60 2.64
CA LYS A 164 1.75 -17.13 3.98
C LYS A 164 1.22 -16.02 4.91
N ARG A 165 1.82 -14.85 4.89
CA ARG A 165 1.38 -13.71 5.71
C ARG A 165 0.02 -13.17 5.26
N ILE A 166 -0.22 -13.09 3.96
CA ILE A 166 -1.54 -12.73 3.42
C ILE A 166 -2.58 -13.75 3.88
N SER A 167 -2.31 -15.05 3.75
CA SER A 167 -3.22 -16.11 4.20
C SER A 167 -3.50 -16.03 5.70
N ALA A 168 -2.49 -15.76 6.52
CA ALA A 168 -2.67 -15.55 7.95
C ALA A 168 -3.54 -14.31 8.26
N GLY A 169 -3.35 -13.21 7.51
CA GLY A 169 -4.17 -12.00 7.63
C GLY A 169 -5.65 -12.24 7.27
N LEU A 170 -5.90 -12.99 6.23
CA LEU A 170 -7.26 -13.37 5.81
C LEU A 170 -7.97 -14.29 6.82
N ALA A 171 -7.22 -14.99 7.67
CA ALA A 171 -7.78 -15.81 8.75
C ALA A 171 -8.17 -14.99 10.00
N LEU A 172 -7.73 -13.74 10.12
CA LEU A 172 -8.05 -12.84 11.24
C LEU A 172 -9.40 -12.15 11.01
N GLN A 173 -10.47 -12.78 11.46
CA GLN A 173 -11.81 -12.21 11.33
C GLN A 173 -11.99 -10.97 12.20
N GLY A 174 -12.59 -9.92 11.63
CA GLY A 174 -13.00 -8.72 12.35
C GLY A 174 -11.90 -7.76 12.77
N ARG A 175 -10.68 -7.89 12.25
CA ARG A 175 -9.54 -7.00 12.53
C ARG A 175 -8.80 -6.62 11.26
N ILE A 176 -8.09 -5.49 11.31
CA ILE A 176 -7.09 -5.15 10.29
C ILE A 176 -5.76 -5.74 10.75
N LEU A 177 -5.18 -6.62 9.94
CA LEU A 177 -3.78 -7.00 10.08
C LEU A 177 -2.92 -5.90 9.47
N LEU A 178 -2.22 -5.21 10.32
CA LEU A 178 -1.06 -4.41 9.98
C LEU A 178 0.15 -5.34 10.11
N ARG A 179 1.13 -5.19 9.28
CA ARG A 179 2.30 -6.04 9.32
C ARG A 179 3.18 -5.76 10.56
N TYR A 180 3.30 -6.74 11.46
CA TYR A 180 3.91 -6.57 12.81
C TYR A 180 5.24 -7.26 13.04
N ASP A 181 5.80 -7.92 12.07
CA ASP A 181 7.05 -8.64 12.29
C ASP A 181 8.20 -7.73 12.76
N ARG A 182 8.08 -6.39 12.54
CA ARG A 182 8.88 -5.34 13.21
C ARG A 182 8.14 -4.03 13.13
N LEU A 183 7.73 -3.49 14.25
CA LEU A 183 7.07 -2.18 14.40
C LEU A 183 7.87 -1.01 13.77
N GLU A 184 9.18 -1.18 13.61
CA GLU A 184 10.11 -0.20 13.04
C GLU A 184 10.09 -0.10 11.52
N PHE A 185 9.49 -1.07 10.78
CA PHE A 185 9.71 -1.23 9.34
C PHE A 185 8.47 -1.49 8.51
N GLY A 186 7.36 -0.75 8.69
CA GLY A 186 6.45 -0.71 7.58
C GLY A 186 5.11 -1.39 7.75
N ILE A 187 4.40 -1.01 8.78
CA ILE A 187 2.96 -1.26 8.94
C ILE A 187 2.15 -0.73 7.76
N ASP A 188 2.69 0.24 7.04
CA ASP A 188 1.99 0.96 5.97
C ASP A 188 2.08 0.29 4.59
N ASN A 189 2.96 -0.69 4.38
CA ASN A 189 3.20 -1.27 3.06
C ASN A 189 2.10 -2.24 2.61
N CYS A 190 1.50 -2.99 3.55
CA CYS A 190 0.43 -3.94 3.28
C CYS A 190 -0.53 -4.01 4.47
N MET A 191 -1.80 -3.80 4.23
CA MET A 191 -2.88 -3.92 5.22
C MET A 191 -3.93 -4.91 4.71
N ILE A 192 -4.45 -5.76 5.59
CA ILE A 192 -5.47 -6.76 5.26
C ILE A 192 -6.58 -6.69 6.28
N GLY A 193 -7.82 -6.55 5.85
CA GLY A 193 -8.94 -6.49 6.78
C GLY A 193 -10.30 -6.38 6.11
N PRO A 194 -11.37 -6.40 6.93
CA PRO A 194 -12.73 -6.17 6.44
C PRO A 194 -12.88 -4.80 5.78
N PRO A 195 -13.67 -4.68 4.69
CA PRO A 195 -13.83 -3.42 3.95
C PRO A 195 -14.29 -2.25 4.83
N SER A 196 -15.20 -2.47 5.77
CA SER A 196 -15.72 -1.44 6.67
C SER A 196 -14.66 -0.87 7.60
N LEU A 197 -13.83 -1.73 8.21
CA LEU A 197 -12.75 -1.29 9.08
C LEU A 197 -11.65 -0.57 8.29
N MET A 198 -11.31 -1.09 7.11
CA MET A 198 -10.35 -0.45 6.20
C MET A 198 -10.83 0.94 5.79
N MET A 199 -12.13 1.08 5.46
CA MET A 199 -12.73 2.37 5.14
C MET A 199 -12.63 3.33 6.33
N THR A 200 -12.94 2.88 7.54
CA THR A 200 -12.87 3.70 8.75
C THR A 200 -11.44 4.19 9.01
N LEU A 201 -10.45 3.28 8.98
CA LEU A 201 -9.05 3.63 9.21
C LEU A 201 -8.53 4.63 8.17
N ILE A 202 -8.75 4.33 6.90
CA ILE A 202 -8.22 5.16 5.80
C ILE A 202 -8.93 6.51 5.72
N SER A 203 -10.25 6.57 5.91
CA SER A 203 -10.99 7.83 5.96
C SER A 203 -10.53 8.70 7.13
N LYS A 204 -10.29 8.11 8.29
CA LYS A 204 -9.77 8.84 9.46
C LYS A 204 -8.42 9.51 9.16
N PHE A 205 -7.48 8.78 8.57
CA PHE A 205 -6.19 9.36 8.17
C PHE A 205 -6.31 10.37 7.03
N HIS A 206 -7.21 10.14 6.07
CA HIS A 206 -7.39 11.07 4.96
C HIS A 206 -7.98 12.40 5.41
N PHE A 207 -9.02 12.37 6.25
CA PHE A 207 -9.75 13.58 6.64
C PHE A 207 -9.27 14.22 7.95
N GLU A 208 -8.74 13.44 8.90
CA GLU A 208 -8.49 13.88 10.26
C GLU A 208 -6.99 13.85 10.64
N LEU A 209 -6.06 13.75 9.68
CA LEU A 209 -4.62 13.63 9.97
C LEU A 209 -4.11 14.74 10.91
N ASP A 210 -4.58 15.98 10.73
CA ASP A 210 -4.14 17.10 11.57
C ASP A 210 -4.63 16.96 13.03
N ALA A 211 -5.85 16.46 13.23
CA ALA A 211 -6.38 16.13 14.56
C ALA A 211 -5.64 14.94 15.19
N ILE A 212 -5.36 13.91 14.40
CA ILE A 212 -4.56 12.75 14.85
C ILE A 212 -3.17 13.22 15.31
N CYS A 213 -2.47 14.04 14.53
CA CYS A 213 -1.17 14.57 14.91
C CYS A 213 -1.23 15.46 16.16
N SER A 214 -2.34 16.16 16.40
CA SER A 214 -2.54 16.96 17.61
C SER A 214 -2.75 16.07 18.85
N THR A 215 -3.39 14.92 18.68
CA THR A 215 -3.61 13.95 19.77
C THR A 215 -2.33 13.21 20.14
N TRP A 216 -1.49 12.88 19.13
CA TRP A 216 -0.20 12.19 19.31
C TRP A 216 0.96 13.00 18.71
N PRO A 217 1.34 14.12 19.33
CA PRO A 217 2.31 15.06 18.75
C PRO A 217 3.73 14.51 18.62
N ASN A 218 4.08 13.50 19.43
CA ASN A 218 5.42 12.92 19.51
C ASN A 218 5.37 11.39 19.47
N VAL A 219 5.20 10.81 18.28
CA VAL A 219 5.31 9.37 18.11
C VAL A 219 6.71 8.99 17.60
N SER A 220 7.16 7.79 17.94
CA SER A 220 8.49 7.31 17.53
C SER A 220 8.61 7.09 16.02
N SER A 221 7.51 6.79 15.34
CA SER A 221 7.42 6.68 13.89
C SER A 221 5.97 6.85 13.41
N HIS A 222 5.80 7.12 12.12
CA HIS A 222 4.47 7.23 11.50
C HIS A 222 3.74 5.88 11.45
N GLU A 223 4.46 4.76 11.44
CA GLU A 223 3.89 3.42 11.52
C GLU A 223 3.24 3.17 12.88
N PHE A 224 3.88 3.63 13.97
CA PHE A 224 3.27 3.59 15.31
C PHE A 224 1.98 4.39 15.38
N LEU A 225 1.90 5.51 14.65
CA LEU A 225 0.67 6.28 14.58
C LEU A 225 -0.47 5.47 13.96
N VAL A 226 -0.19 4.74 12.86
CA VAL A 226 -1.19 3.85 12.24
C VAL A 226 -1.62 2.76 13.21
N PHE A 227 -0.68 2.17 13.93
CA PHE A 227 -0.97 1.17 14.96
C PHE A 227 -1.88 1.71 16.05
N HIS A 228 -1.53 2.85 16.66
CA HIS A 228 -2.33 3.46 17.73
C HIS A 228 -3.74 3.82 17.27
N VAL A 229 -3.89 4.39 16.07
CA VAL A 229 -5.21 4.72 15.53
C VAL A 229 -6.01 3.45 15.29
N ASN A 230 -5.42 2.40 14.72
CA ASN A 230 -6.10 1.13 14.46
C ASN A 230 -6.58 0.45 15.76
N GLU A 231 -5.75 0.38 16.80
CA GLU A 231 -6.13 -0.21 18.09
C GLU A 231 -7.27 0.56 18.79
N ASN A 232 -7.43 1.85 18.48
CA ASN A 232 -8.51 2.67 19.03
C ASN A 232 -9.80 2.67 18.16
N LEU A 233 -9.82 1.95 17.04
CA LEU A 233 -11.00 1.72 16.21
C LEU A 233 -11.82 0.49 16.65
N LEU A 234 -11.20 -0.41 17.42
CA LEU A 234 -11.77 -1.65 17.92
C LEU A 234 -12.37 -1.44 19.28
#